data_62539d39643cd7deb4b2c81117e780f1
#
_entry.id   62539d39643cd7deb4b2c81117e780f1
#
_cell.length_a   1.000
_cell.length_b   1.000
_cell.length_c   1.000
_cell.angle_alpha   90.00
_cell.angle_beta   90.00
_cell.angle_gamma   90.00
#
_symmetry.space_group_name_H-M   'P 1'
#
loop_
_entity.id
_entity.type
_entity.pdbx_description
1 polymer ?
#
loop_
_entity_poly.entity_id
_entity_poly.type
_entity_poly.pdbx_seq_one_letter_code
_entity_poly.pdbx_strand_id
1 'polypeptide(L)'
;MSILSRRGFLGSAFGAAALPAAFAGLPVLQTPQPRRDQRLRVQFTPGGHTSPLQMYAMFEDPMFSDVDPMVLPHPNAFDSVGSRAAPDVIVTNDWITGQWPERDRTNMVKHLDAGKGLVVLHHAVGTNNDAWAWWSEEVIGCYLYSANVPGMKTQARLKQFVRQTITPVGNHPIVRGVEAFKLPWDETFPNMWISPKSTVLLESDDPSFNNPAVAWVGPHQKARVVCMQPGHTRHVCQDPNYRDVVHRMVLWAGGRLS
;
A
#
# COMPACT_ATOMS: atom_id res chain seq x y z
N MET A 1 42.11 58.60 -25.60
CA MET A 1 41.75 59.06 -26.97
C MET A 1 40.67 58.10 -27.43
N SER A 2 39.42 58.55 -27.34
CA SER A 2 38.57 58.88 -28.48
C SER A 2 37.96 57.65 -29.13
N ILE A 3 36.70 57.47 -29.43
CA ILE A 3 35.46 58.29 -29.49
C ILE A 3 34.28 57.29 -29.60
N LEU A 4 33.18 57.67 -29.02
CA LEU A 4 31.82 57.12 -29.12
C LEU A 4 31.33 56.93 -30.59
N SER A 5 30.51 55.86 -30.79
CA SER A 5 29.42 55.96 -31.78
C SER A 5 28.17 55.22 -31.30
N ARG A 6 27.14 55.99 -31.05
CA ARG A 6 25.74 55.52 -30.88
C ARG A 6 25.17 55.14 -32.22
N ARG A 7 24.58 53.99 -32.34
CA ARG A 7 23.58 53.71 -33.40
C ARG A 7 22.30 53.23 -32.75
N GLY A 8 21.26 53.99 -33.04
CA GLY A 8 19.89 53.78 -32.56
C GLY A 8 19.28 52.48 -33.12
N PHE A 9 18.51 51.82 -32.30
CA PHE A 9 17.69 50.67 -32.70
C PHE A 9 16.26 51.21 -32.92
N LEU A 10 15.82 51.11 -34.18
CA LEU A 10 14.44 51.34 -34.59
C LEU A 10 13.51 50.31 -33.96
N GLY A 11 12.51 50.79 -33.27
CA GLY A 11 11.44 49.97 -32.74
C GLY A 11 10.55 49.41 -33.86
N SER A 12 10.44 48.10 -33.91
CA SER A 12 9.40 47.43 -34.68
C SER A 12 8.28 47.03 -33.70
N ALA A 13 7.15 47.70 -33.86
CA ALA A 13 5.92 47.36 -33.14
C ALA A 13 5.38 46.04 -33.71
N PHE A 14 5.49 44.96 -32.95
CA PHE A 14 4.75 43.74 -33.25
C PHE A 14 3.35 43.86 -32.64
N GLY A 15 2.35 43.92 -33.52
CA GLY A 15 0.95 43.87 -33.17
C GLY A 15 0.62 42.57 -32.44
N ALA A 16 0.10 42.70 -31.24
CA ALA A 16 -0.47 41.60 -30.49
C ALA A 16 -1.78 41.15 -31.18
N ALA A 17 -1.73 40.03 -31.89
CA ALA A 17 -2.94 39.33 -32.32
C ALA A 17 -3.62 38.72 -31.10
N ALA A 18 -4.78 39.20 -30.73
CA ALA A 18 -5.63 38.62 -29.72
C ALA A 18 -6.17 37.28 -30.23
N LEU A 19 -5.71 36.19 -29.61
CA LEU A 19 -6.33 34.87 -29.79
C LEU A 19 -7.72 34.85 -29.10
N PRO A 20 -8.76 34.32 -29.74
CA PRO A 20 -10.08 34.25 -29.11
C PRO A 20 -10.03 33.28 -27.92
N ALA A 21 -10.40 33.80 -26.75
CA ALA A 21 -10.67 33.03 -25.54
C ALA A 21 -11.99 32.25 -25.76
N ALA A 22 -11.90 31.02 -26.18
CA ALA A 22 -13.00 30.06 -26.26
C ALA A 22 -12.59 28.69 -25.77
N PHE A 23 -12.21 28.63 -24.50
CA PHE A 23 -12.35 27.40 -23.71
C PHE A 23 -13.28 27.75 -22.53
N ALA A 24 -14.59 27.85 -22.83
CA ALA A 24 -15.59 27.72 -21.81
C ALA A 24 -15.46 26.29 -21.24
N GLY A 25 -14.82 26.16 -20.07
CA GLY A 25 -14.63 24.90 -19.38
C GLY A 25 -15.96 24.21 -19.20
N LEU A 26 -16.07 22.99 -19.71
CA LEU A 26 -17.15 22.09 -19.33
C LEU A 26 -17.19 22.05 -17.80
N PRO A 27 -18.36 22.14 -17.15
CA PRO A 27 -18.43 21.99 -15.71
C PRO A 27 -17.92 20.58 -15.37
N VAL A 28 -16.77 20.51 -14.74
CA VAL A 28 -16.32 19.28 -14.09
C VAL A 28 -17.36 18.97 -13.04
N LEU A 29 -18.17 17.92 -13.25
CA LEU A 29 -19.06 17.39 -12.24
C LEU A 29 -18.19 16.92 -11.08
N GLN A 30 -17.96 17.82 -10.13
CA GLN A 30 -17.31 17.45 -8.88
C GLN A 30 -18.29 16.58 -8.10
N THR A 31 -18.01 15.28 -8.05
CA THR A 31 -18.67 14.43 -7.06
C THR A 31 -18.42 15.04 -5.68
N PRO A 32 -19.45 15.23 -4.84
CA PRO A 32 -19.26 15.77 -3.51
C PRO A 32 -18.21 14.95 -2.75
N GLN A 33 -17.08 15.56 -2.44
CA GLN A 33 -16.08 14.91 -1.61
C GLN A 33 -16.64 14.75 -0.19
N PRO A 34 -16.52 13.58 0.46
CA PRO A 34 -16.90 13.42 1.85
C PRO A 34 -16.14 14.44 2.72
N ARG A 35 -16.81 14.95 3.75
CA ARG A 35 -16.15 15.87 4.68
C ARG A 35 -14.93 15.18 5.29
N ARG A 36 -13.90 15.96 5.64
CA ARG A 36 -12.65 15.43 6.18
C ARG A 36 -12.85 14.61 7.45
N ASP A 37 -13.83 14.95 8.27
CA ASP A 37 -14.25 14.21 9.46
C ASP A 37 -14.96 12.88 9.18
N GLN A 38 -15.40 12.66 7.93
CA GLN A 38 -16.05 11.43 7.47
C GLN A 38 -15.10 10.48 6.73
N ARG A 39 -13.91 10.97 6.34
CA ARG A 39 -12.91 10.15 5.65
C ARG A 39 -12.15 9.28 6.65
N LEU A 40 -11.75 8.11 6.19
CA LEU A 40 -10.93 7.19 6.95
C LEU A 40 -9.49 7.71 7.04
N ARG A 41 -8.97 7.94 8.24
CA ARG A 41 -7.58 8.38 8.41
C ARG A 41 -6.64 7.19 8.21
N VAL A 42 -5.84 7.25 7.16
CA VAL A 42 -4.94 6.19 6.78
C VAL A 42 -3.50 6.67 6.83
N GLN A 43 -2.70 5.99 7.61
CA GLN A 43 -1.26 6.23 7.66
C GLN A 43 -0.55 5.22 6.76
N PHE A 44 0.17 5.70 5.75
CA PHE A 44 1.09 4.89 4.97
C PHE A 44 2.49 4.98 5.57
N THR A 45 3.08 3.82 5.87
CA THR A 45 4.40 3.71 6.51
C THR A 45 5.36 2.96 5.59
N PRO A 46 6.18 3.69 4.82
CA PRO A 46 7.28 3.12 4.06
C PRO A 46 8.55 3.08 4.90
N GLY A 47 9.56 2.36 4.43
CA GLY A 47 10.91 2.43 5.01
C GLY A 47 11.78 1.21 4.71
N GLY A 48 13.08 1.34 4.95
CA GLY A 48 14.07 0.27 4.84
C GLY A 48 14.36 -0.23 3.42
N HIS A 49 13.46 -0.05 2.49
CA HIS A 49 13.58 -0.39 1.08
C HIS A 49 12.94 0.69 0.21
N THR A 50 13.42 0.82 -1.04
CA THR A 50 12.81 1.76 -1.99
C THR A 50 11.46 1.23 -2.46
N SER A 51 10.43 2.07 -2.36
CA SER A 51 9.11 1.81 -2.93
C SER A 51 8.89 2.71 -4.14
N PRO A 52 8.20 2.25 -5.20
CA PRO A 52 7.93 3.10 -6.35
C PRO A 52 7.03 4.27 -5.95
N LEU A 53 7.24 5.43 -6.57
CA LEU A 53 6.43 6.63 -6.32
C LEU A 53 4.93 6.35 -6.47
N GLN A 54 4.56 5.44 -7.38
CA GLN A 54 3.18 5.03 -7.63
C GLN A 54 2.50 4.37 -6.43
N MET A 55 3.26 3.77 -5.53
CA MET A 55 2.73 3.24 -4.27
C MET A 55 2.21 4.37 -3.36
N TYR A 56 2.92 5.49 -3.32
CA TYR A 56 2.49 6.68 -2.57
C TYR A 56 1.33 7.39 -3.29
N ALA A 57 1.47 7.59 -4.60
CA ALA A 57 0.49 8.29 -5.43
C ALA A 57 -0.84 7.54 -5.55
N MET A 58 -0.87 6.25 -5.24
CA MET A 58 -2.10 5.45 -5.26
C MET A 58 -3.18 6.03 -4.34
N PHE A 59 -2.79 6.54 -3.18
CA PHE A 59 -3.72 7.10 -2.21
C PHE A 59 -4.28 8.48 -2.61
N GLU A 60 -3.71 9.12 -3.64
CA GLU A 60 -4.23 10.36 -4.25
C GLU A 60 -5.19 10.07 -5.42
N ASP A 61 -5.37 8.81 -5.81
CA ASP A 61 -6.33 8.42 -6.85
C ASP A 61 -7.77 8.74 -6.39
N PRO A 62 -8.65 9.23 -7.29
CA PRO A 62 -10.06 9.46 -6.97
C PRO A 62 -10.79 8.25 -6.35
N MET A 63 -10.34 7.03 -6.62
CA MET A 63 -10.84 5.81 -5.98
C MET A 63 -10.72 5.87 -4.45
N PHE A 64 -9.70 6.55 -3.92
CA PHE A 64 -9.43 6.71 -2.49
C PHE A 64 -9.99 8.03 -1.91
N SER A 65 -10.99 8.66 -2.56
CA SER A 65 -11.57 9.94 -2.11
C SER A 65 -12.22 9.90 -0.72
N ASP A 66 -12.54 8.72 -0.23
CA ASP A 66 -13.07 8.44 1.11
C ASP A 66 -11.97 8.22 2.19
N VAL A 67 -10.70 8.32 1.78
CA VAL A 67 -9.51 8.19 2.64
C VAL A 67 -8.86 9.55 2.85
N ASP A 68 -8.34 9.79 4.06
CA ASP A 68 -7.47 10.94 4.43
C ASP A 68 -6.05 10.40 4.68
N PRO A 69 -5.19 10.34 3.64
CA PRO A 69 -3.91 9.69 3.73
C PRO A 69 -2.86 10.59 4.37
N MET A 70 -1.95 9.98 5.13
CA MET A 70 -0.72 10.62 5.61
C MET A 70 0.45 9.65 5.42
N VAL A 71 1.64 10.17 5.18
CA VAL A 71 2.86 9.37 5.06
C VAL A 71 3.75 9.64 6.26
N LEU A 72 4.03 8.62 7.05
CA LEU A 72 4.92 8.69 8.21
C LEU A 72 5.94 7.54 8.15
N PRO A 73 7.17 7.81 7.72
CA PRO A 73 8.22 6.80 7.65
C PRO A 73 8.83 6.51 9.03
N HIS A 74 9.48 5.36 9.18
CA HIS A 74 10.34 5.09 10.33
C HIS A 74 11.49 6.12 10.45
N PRO A 75 11.99 6.41 11.68
CA PRO A 75 11.75 5.67 12.92
C PRO A 75 10.55 6.17 13.75
N ASN A 76 9.84 7.19 13.38
CA ASN A 76 8.76 7.79 14.18
C ASN A 76 7.36 7.44 13.66
N ALA A 77 7.26 6.35 12.92
CA ALA A 77 6.07 5.99 12.17
C ALA A 77 4.81 5.91 13.04
N PHE A 78 4.89 5.40 14.26
CA PHE A 78 3.71 5.14 15.09
C PHE A 78 3.56 6.07 16.29
N ASP A 79 4.20 7.22 16.28
CA ASP A 79 4.17 8.19 17.40
C ASP A 79 2.79 8.82 17.60
N SER A 80 1.97 8.88 16.56
CA SER A 80 0.60 9.40 16.64
C SER A 80 -0.38 8.45 17.31
N VAL A 81 -0.04 7.16 17.49
CA VAL A 81 -0.91 6.14 18.10
C VAL A 81 -1.30 6.55 19.52
N GLY A 82 -2.59 6.49 19.81
CA GLY A 82 -3.16 6.92 21.09
C GLY A 82 -3.42 8.41 21.24
N SER A 83 -3.05 9.23 20.23
CA SER A 83 -3.37 10.68 20.19
C SER A 83 -4.68 10.94 19.43
N ARG A 84 -5.10 12.21 19.40
CA ARG A 84 -6.25 12.66 18.57
C ARG A 84 -5.97 12.55 17.07
N ALA A 85 -4.70 12.51 16.68
CA ALA A 85 -4.25 12.35 15.30
C ALA A 85 -4.03 10.87 14.92
N ALA A 86 -4.33 9.93 15.82
CA ALA A 86 -4.13 8.50 15.55
C ALA A 86 -4.86 8.05 14.29
N PRO A 87 -4.23 7.24 13.42
CA PRO A 87 -4.88 6.71 12.24
C PRO A 87 -5.97 5.69 12.62
N ASP A 88 -6.92 5.51 11.72
CA ASP A 88 -7.91 4.44 11.81
C ASP A 88 -7.35 3.15 11.19
N VAL A 89 -6.50 3.29 10.17
CA VAL A 89 -5.78 2.19 9.52
C VAL A 89 -4.33 2.59 9.33
N ILE A 90 -3.42 1.67 9.65
CA ILE A 90 -2.01 1.74 9.26
C ILE A 90 -1.81 0.83 8.05
N VAL A 91 -1.17 1.35 7.00
CA VAL A 91 -0.73 0.59 5.82
C VAL A 91 0.79 0.57 5.85
N THR A 92 1.38 -0.60 6.02
CA THR A 92 2.84 -0.75 5.99
C THR A 92 3.30 -1.27 4.64
N ASN A 93 4.40 -0.70 4.13
CA ASN A 93 5.17 -1.19 2.99
C ASN A 93 6.66 -0.95 3.26
N ASP A 94 7.09 -1.38 4.43
CA ASP A 94 8.45 -1.24 4.91
C ASP A 94 9.20 -2.56 4.82
N TRP A 95 10.53 -2.47 4.68
CA TRP A 95 11.45 -3.59 4.81
C TRP A 95 12.53 -3.21 5.79
N ILE A 96 12.35 -3.54 7.05
CA ILE A 96 13.33 -3.28 8.09
C ILE A 96 13.97 -4.59 8.51
N THR A 97 15.28 -4.67 8.30
CA THR A 97 16.06 -5.83 8.72
C THR A 97 16.05 -5.95 10.25
N GLY A 98 15.67 -7.11 10.76
CA GLY A 98 15.53 -7.37 12.19
C GLY A 98 14.17 -6.94 12.73
N GLN A 99 14.17 -6.35 13.91
CA GLN A 99 12.95 -5.88 14.58
C GLN A 99 12.75 -4.38 14.41
N TRP A 100 11.50 -3.95 14.38
CA TRP A 100 11.20 -2.56 14.67
C TRP A 100 11.73 -2.14 16.05
N PRO A 101 12.07 -0.87 16.23
CA PRO A 101 12.37 -0.34 17.57
C PRO A 101 11.27 -0.71 18.58
N GLU A 102 11.64 -0.91 19.82
CA GLU A 102 10.69 -1.29 20.89
C GLU A 102 9.52 -0.32 20.99
N ARG A 103 9.77 0.97 20.83
CA ARG A 103 8.74 2.01 20.78
C ARG A 103 7.69 1.76 19.71
N ASP A 104 8.15 1.45 18.50
CA ASP A 104 7.26 1.20 17.35
C ASP A 104 6.45 -0.09 17.57
N ARG A 105 7.07 -1.14 18.09
CA ARG A 105 6.38 -2.38 18.47
C ARG A 105 5.32 -2.14 19.52
N THR A 106 5.65 -1.39 20.58
CA THR A 106 4.71 -1.04 21.65
C THR A 106 3.53 -0.23 21.12
N ASN A 107 3.77 0.73 20.23
CA ASN A 107 2.70 1.53 19.63
C ASN A 107 1.83 0.72 18.67
N MET A 108 2.42 -0.20 17.89
CA MET A 108 1.65 -1.12 17.05
C MET A 108 0.74 -2.03 17.88
N VAL A 109 1.24 -2.60 18.99
CA VAL A 109 0.40 -3.38 19.92
C VAL A 109 -0.77 -2.54 20.42
N LYS A 110 -0.55 -1.29 20.86
CA LYS A 110 -1.62 -0.38 21.29
C LYS A 110 -2.64 -0.11 20.18
N HIS A 111 -2.18 0.09 18.95
CA HIS A 111 -3.05 0.30 17.79
C HIS A 111 -3.97 -0.89 17.55
N LEU A 112 -3.41 -2.09 17.53
CA LEU A 112 -4.15 -3.33 17.31
C LEU A 112 -5.08 -3.67 18.49
N ASP A 113 -4.63 -3.46 19.73
CA ASP A 113 -5.45 -3.65 20.92
C ASP A 113 -6.65 -2.70 21.00
N ALA A 114 -6.53 -1.52 20.39
CA ALA A 114 -7.64 -0.58 20.23
C ALA A 114 -8.61 -0.96 19.10
N GLY A 115 -8.43 -2.12 18.45
CA GLY A 115 -9.26 -2.60 17.34
C GLY A 115 -9.06 -1.83 16.03
N LYS A 116 -7.97 -1.08 15.89
CA LYS A 116 -7.65 -0.31 14.69
C LYS A 116 -7.06 -1.19 13.59
N GLY A 117 -7.30 -0.82 12.33
CA GLY A 117 -6.96 -1.64 11.17
C GLY A 117 -5.49 -1.66 10.79
N LEU A 118 -5.06 -2.77 10.19
CA LEU A 118 -3.71 -2.92 9.62
C LEU A 118 -3.78 -3.55 8.24
N VAL A 119 -3.11 -2.93 7.29
CA VAL A 119 -2.86 -3.46 5.94
C VAL A 119 -1.36 -3.61 5.75
N VAL A 120 -0.91 -4.80 5.37
CA VAL A 120 0.51 -5.13 5.21
C VAL A 120 0.77 -5.43 3.74
N LEU A 121 1.54 -4.58 3.07
CA LEU A 121 1.78 -4.66 1.64
C LEU A 121 3.21 -5.09 1.32
N HIS A 122 3.33 -5.97 0.38
CA HIS A 122 4.55 -6.41 -0.29
C HIS A 122 5.70 -6.72 0.70
N HIS A 123 6.75 -5.91 0.71
CA HIS A 123 7.93 -6.14 1.56
C HIS A 123 7.59 -6.27 3.05
N ALA A 124 6.57 -5.56 3.50
CA ALA A 124 6.20 -5.55 4.92
C ALA A 124 5.76 -6.93 5.44
N VAL A 125 5.38 -7.87 4.58
CA VAL A 125 5.10 -9.26 5.00
C VAL A 125 6.33 -9.97 5.55
N GLY A 126 7.54 -9.47 5.25
CA GLY A 126 8.81 -9.99 5.76
C GLY A 126 9.41 -9.20 6.92
N THR A 127 8.90 -8.02 7.20
CA THR A 127 9.37 -7.19 8.32
C THR A 127 9.04 -7.85 9.66
N ASN A 128 9.96 -7.80 10.63
CA ASN A 128 9.87 -8.45 11.94
C ASN A 128 9.81 -9.98 11.94
N ASN A 129 9.89 -10.67 10.81
CA ASN A 129 9.52 -12.08 10.67
C ASN A 129 10.14 -12.99 11.74
N ASP A 130 11.45 -13.20 11.73
CA ASP A 130 12.10 -14.12 12.67
C ASP A 130 12.38 -13.49 14.05
N ALA A 131 12.22 -12.19 14.13
CA ALA A 131 12.61 -11.43 15.29
C ALA A 131 11.45 -11.14 16.26
N TRP A 132 10.21 -11.31 15.81
CA TRP A 132 9.02 -11.05 16.62
C TRP A 132 7.91 -12.07 16.29
N ALA A 133 7.99 -13.25 16.92
CA ALA A 133 7.09 -14.39 16.65
C ALA A 133 5.60 -14.01 16.79
N TRP A 134 5.24 -13.23 17.81
CA TRP A 134 3.86 -12.76 17.97
C TRP A 134 3.35 -12.02 16.72
N TRP A 135 4.18 -11.17 16.12
CA TRP A 135 3.82 -10.46 14.87
C TRP A 135 3.56 -11.44 13.74
N SER A 136 4.48 -12.39 13.53
CA SER A 136 4.39 -13.33 12.42
C SER A 136 3.28 -14.37 12.60
N GLU A 137 3.01 -14.82 13.82
CA GLU A 137 2.08 -15.91 14.07
C GLU A 137 0.66 -15.45 14.42
N GLU A 138 0.55 -14.37 15.22
CA GLU A 138 -0.74 -13.95 15.79
C GLU A 138 -1.27 -12.65 15.14
N VAL A 139 -0.44 -11.90 14.39
CA VAL A 139 -0.87 -10.67 13.73
C VAL A 139 -1.02 -10.88 12.23
N ILE A 140 0.09 -11.06 11.51
CA ILE A 140 0.06 -11.14 10.04
C ILE A 140 -0.17 -12.56 9.51
N GLY A 141 0.10 -13.57 10.31
CA GLY A 141 -0.11 -14.97 9.95
C GLY A 141 0.81 -15.46 8.84
N CYS A 142 2.07 -14.97 8.77
CA CYS A 142 3.00 -15.48 7.78
C CYS A 142 4.48 -15.37 8.21
N TYR A 143 5.29 -16.26 7.62
CA TYR A 143 6.73 -16.15 7.61
C TYR A 143 7.24 -16.13 6.16
N LEU A 144 7.96 -15.08 5.81
CA LEU A 144 8.62 -14.97 4.52
C LEU A 144 9.90 -15.81 4.49
N TYR A 145 10.73 -15.69 5.53
CA TYR A 145 11.94 -16.49 5.71
C TYR A 145 11.81 -17.31 6.98
N SER A 146 11.79 -18.63 6.82
CA SER A 146 11.51 -19.55 7.92
C SER A 146 12.73 -20.37 8.36
N ALA A 147 13.96 -19.97 7.98
CA ALA A 147 15.17 -20.72 8.29
C ALA A 147 15.34 -21.01 9.79
N ASN A 148 14.82 -20.14 10.64
CA ASN A 148 14.93 -20.21 12.09
C ASN A 148 13.63 -20.64 12.79
N VAL A 149 12.57 -20.98 12.03
CA VAL A 149 11.30 -21.41 12.63
C VAL A 149 11.29 -22.91 12.80
N PRO A 150 11.21 -23.44 14.03
CA PRO A 150 11.22 -24.86 14.27
C PRO A 150 10.10 -25.60 13.49
N GLY A 151 10.47 -26.64 12.78
CA GLY A 151 9.53 -27.47 12.02
C GLY A 151 9.19 -26.97 10.62
N MET A 152 9.61 -25.77 10.23
CA MET A 152 9.44 -25.28 8.86
C MET A 152 10.58 -25.73 7.95
N LYS A 153 10.24 -26.47 6.90
CA LYS A 153 11.21 -26.99 5.91
C LYS A 153 11.31 -26.15 4.64
N THR A 154 10.37 -25.23 4.41
CA THR A 154 10.29 -24.43 3.19
C THR A 154 10.72 -23.01 3.49
N GLN A 155 11.66 -22.52 2.68
CA GLN A 155 12.07 -21.11 2.68
C GLN A 155 11.43 -20.43 1.48
N ALA A 156 10.81 -19.30 1.70
CA ALA A 156 10.42 -18.43 0.61
C ALA A 156 11.66 -18.01 -0.18
N ARG A 157 11.50 -17.90 -1.49
CA ARG A 157 12.56 -17.43 -2.38
C ARG A 157 12.05 -16.21 -3.11
N LEU A 158 12.91 -15.21 -3.23
CA LEU A 158 12.64 -14.10 -4.11
C LEU A 158 12.62 -14.55 -5.56
N LYS A 159 11.54 -14.24 -6.28
CA LYS A 159 11.41 -14.43 -7.71
C LYS A 159 10.99 -13.11 -8.35
N GLN A 160 11.77 -12.65 -9.32
CA GLN A 160 11.54 -11.38 -10.00
C GLN A 160 10.93 -11.58 -11.40
N PHE A 161 10.31 -10.52 -11.93
CA PHE A 161 9.73 -10.48 -13.28
C PHE A 161 8.64 -11.54 -13.53
N VAL A 162 7.85 -11.84 -12.51
CA VAL A 162 6.75 -12.80 -12.59
C VAL A 162 5.49 -12.12 -13.10
N ARG A 163 4.89 -12.69 -14.14
CA ARG A 163 3.52 -12.37 -14.55
C ARG A 163 2.61 -13.44 -13.96
N GLN A 164 1.51 -13.00 -13.37
CA GLN A 164 0.60 -13.90 -12.67
C GLN A 164 -0.86 -13.49 -12.88
N THR A 165 -1.73 -14.48 -12.94
CA THR A 165 -3.16 -14.28 -12.81
C THR A 165 -3.52 -14.42 -11.34
N ILE A 166 -4.20 -13.42 -10.82
CA ILE A 166 -4.67 -13.39 -9.44
C ILE A 166 -6.15 -13.77 -9.43
N THR A 167 -6.47 -14.80 -8.67
CA THR A 167 -7.83 -15.34 -8.58
C THR A 167 -8.38 -15.13 -7.17
N PRO A 168 -9.56 -14.48 -7.02
CA PRO A 168 -10.24 -14.37 -5.74
C PRO A 168 -10.70 -15.72 -5.19
N VAL A 169 -10.63 -15.88 -3.85
CA VAL A 169 -11.02 -17.10 -3.16
C VAL A 169 -12.10 -16.79 -2.12
N GLY A 170 -13.14 -17.61 -2.09
CA GLY A 170 -14.21 -17.49 -1.10
C GLY A 170 -15.16 -16.31 -1.34
N ASN A 171 -15.80 -15.83 -0.27
CA ASN A 171 -16.83 -14.78 -0.34
C ASN A 171 -16.59 -13.68 0.71
N HIS A 172 -15.33 -13.40 1.00
CA HIS A 172 -15.00 -12.34 1.94
C HIS A 172 -15.32 -10.95 1.34
N PRO A 173 -15.77 -9.95 2.12
CA PRO A 173 -16.12 -8.62 1.63
C PRO A 173 -15.07 -7.98 0.72
N ILE A 174 -13.79 -8.15 1.01
CA ILE A 174 -12.69 -7.61 0.19
C ILE A 174 -12.74 -8.15 -1.25
N VAL A 175 -13.07 -9.41 -1.44
CA VAL A 175 -13.03 -10.08 -2.77
C VAL A 175 -14.38 -10.31 -3.39
N ARG A 176 -15.47 -9.98 -2.69
CA ARG A 176 -16.83 -10.15 -3.22
C ARG A 176 -17.02 -9.32 -4.50
N GLY A 177 -17.30 -10.00 -5.61
CA GLY A 177 -17.49 -9.38 -6.92
C GLY A 177 -16.20 -8.93 -7.61
N VAL A 178 -15.02 -9.27 -7.06
CA VAL A 178 -13.74 -9.13 -7.76
C VAL A 178 -13.59 -10.32 -8.71
N GLU A 179 -13.30 -10.06 -9.96
CA GLU A 179 -13.00 -11.10 -10.95
C GLU A 179 -11.50 -11.41 -10.98
N ALA A 180 -11.12 -12.56 -11.54
CA ALA A 180 -9.73 -12.89 -11.76
C ALA A 180 -9.09 -11.87 -12.71
N PHE A 181 -7.89 -11.39 -12.38
CA PHE A 181 -7.17 -10.38 -13.13
C PHE A 181 -5.69 -10.72 -13.31
N LYS A 182 -5.09 -10.20 -14.39
CA LYS A 182 -3.68 -10.40 -14.68
C LYS A 182 -2.87 -9.23 -14.15
N LEU A 183 -1.90 -9.53 -13.29
CA LEU A 183 -0.89 -8.55 -12.93
C LEU A 183 0.23 -8.52 -13.96
N PRO A 184 0.78 -7.33 -14.26
CA PRO A 184 2.03 -7.21 -15.00
C PRO A 184 3.17 -7.89 -14.22
N TRP A 185 4.38 -7.89 -14.79
CA TRP A 185 5.53 -8.46 -14.09
C TRP A 185 5.78 -7.76 -12.73
N ASP A 186 6.02 -8.56 -11.72
CA ASP A 186 6.26 -8.12 -10.35
C ASP A 186 7.33 -9.00 -9.68
N GLU A 187 7.65 -8.67 -8.45
CA GLU A 187 8.40 -9.51 -7.53
C GLU A 187 7.42 -10.36 -6.72
N THR A 188 7.80 -11.60 -6.44
CA THR A 188 6.97 -12.51 -5.65
C THR A 188 7.82 -13.38 -4.74
N PHE A 189 7.22 -13.88 -3.67
CA PHE A 189 7.83 -14.69 -2.63
C PHE A 189 7.15 -16.05 -2.53
N PRO A 190 7.37 -16.98 -3.51
CA PRO A 190 6.80 -18.31 -3.43
C PRO A 190 7.26 -19.03 -2.16
N ASN A 191 6.40 -19.92 -1.66
CA ASN A 191 6.68 -20.79 -0.53
C ASN A 191 6.78 -20.07 0.84
N MET A 192 6.11 -18.94 0.99
CA MET A 192 5.87 -18.42 2.34
C MET A 192 5.03 -19.39 3.15
N TRP A 193 5.29 -19.46 4.43
CA TRP A 193 4.35 -20.07 5.34
C TRP A 193 3.19 -19.12 5.62
N ILE A 194 1.97 -19.62 5.43
CA ILE A 194 0.75 -18.92 5.82
C ILE A 194 0.06 -19.70 6.92
N SER A 195 -0.32 -19.04 7.98
CA SER A 195 -0.97 -19.64 9.14
C SER A 195 -2.29 -20.33 8.74
N PRO A 196 -2.57 -21.54 9.20
CA PRO A 196 -3.88 -22.18 9.00
C PRO A 196 -5.04 -21.42 9.69
N LYS A 197 -4.74 -20.48 10.59
CA LYS A 197 -5.72 -19.58 11.20
C LYS A 197 -6.06 -18.38 10.29
N SER A 198 -5.30 -18.16 9.22
CA SER A 198 -5.53 -17.08 8.26
C SER A 198 -6.63 -17.45 7.26
N THR A 199 -7.32 -16.45 6.72
CA THR A 199 -8.31 -16.64 5.65
C THR A 199 -7.69 -16.17 4.34
N VAL A 200 -7.44 -17.08 3.40
CA VAL A 200 -6.93 -16.75 2.06
C VAL A 200 -7.99 -15.98 1.28
N LEU A 201 -7.57 -14.91 0.61
CA LEU A 201 -8.41 -14.02 -0.18
C LEU A 201 -8.09 -14.09 -1.67
N LEU A 202 -6.81 -14.16 -2.01
CA LEU A 202 -6.33 -14.18 -3.40
C LEU A 202 -5.25 -15.24 -3.56
N GLU A 203 -5.27 -15.91 -4.70
CA GLU A 203 -4.27 -16.89 -5.12
C GLU A 203 -3.63 -16.52 -6.46
N SER A 204 -2.38 -16.96 -6.64
CA SER A 204 -1.60 -16.82 -7.86
C SER A 204 -1.59 -18.11 -8.67
N ASP A 205 -1.61 -18.01 -10.00
CA ASP A 205 -1.43 -19.13 -10.92
C ASP A 205 0.05 -19.48 -11.21
N ASP A 206 1.01 -18.79 -10.59
CA ASP A 206 2.44 -19.09 -10.78
C ASP A 206 2.78 -20.48 -10.24
N PRO A 207 3.25 -21.42 -11.08
CA PRO A 207 3.51 -22.80 -10.69
C PRO A 207 4.66 -22.97 -9.70
N SER A 208 5.42 -21.92 -9.40
CA SER A 208 6.48 -21.97 -8.38
C SER A 208 5.96 -21.91 -6.94
N PHE A 209 4.66 -21.64 -6.75
CA PHE A 209 4.05 -21.62 -5.44
C PHE A 209 3.61 -23.02 -5.00
N ASN A 210 4.09 -23.50 -3.85
CA ASN A 210 3.50 -24.64 -3.16
C ASN A 210 2.24 -24.23 -2.41
N ASN A 211 2.19 -22.98 -1.92
CA ASN A 211 1.02 -22.35 -1.36
C ASN A 211 0.71 -21.11 -2.21
N PRO A 212 -0.37 -21.11 -3.00
CA PRO A 212 -0.66 -20.06 -3.96
C PRO A 212 -1.16 -18.76 -3.33
N ALA A 213 -1.36 -18.70 -2.01
CA ALA A 213 -1.89 -17.52 -1.33
C ALA A 213 -1.01 -16.28 -1.53
N VAL A 214 -1.59 -15.22 -2.07
CA VAL A 214 -0.93 -13.92 -2.27
C VAL A 214 -1.61 -12.77 -1.54
N ALA A 215 -2.82 -12.97 -1.00
CA ALA A 215 -3.45 -12.08 -0.04
C ALA A 215 -4.29 -12.89 0.95
N TRP A 216 -4.31 -12.45 2.20
CA TRP A 216 -5.01 -13.15 3.28
C TRP A 216 -5.38 -12.20 4.43
N VAL A 217 -6.41 -12.57 5.19
CA VAL A 217 -6.70 -11.97 6.50
C VAL A 217 -5.82 -12.65 7.54
N GLY A 218 -5.09 -11.85 8.31
CA GLY A 218 -4.27 -12.33 9.42
C GLY A 218 -5.11 -12.81 10.61
N PRO A 219 -4.55 -13.63 11.50
CA PRO A 219 -5.29 -14.30 12.59
C PRO A 219 -5.60 -13.40 13.80
N HIS A 220 -5.21 -12.13 13.79
CA HIS A 220 -5.36 -11.23 14.95
C HIS A 220 -6.82 -11.09 15.40
N GLN A 221 -7.07 -11.25 16.71
CA GLN A 221 -8.44 -11.40 17.23
C GLN A 221 -9.16 -10.06 17.49
N LYS A 222 -8.41 -8.98 17.78
CA LYS A 222 -9.01 -7.69 18.15
C LYS A 222 -9.08 -6.69 17.00
N ALA A 223 -8.14 -6.77 16.08
CA ALA A 223 -8.02 -5.85 14.95
C ALA A 223 -8.20 -6.57 13.62
N ARG A 224 -8.69 -5.85 12.62
CA ARG A 224 -8.77 -6.34 11.25
C ARG A 224 -7.43 -6.17 10.58
N VAL A 225 -6.74 -7.28 10.35
CA VAL A 225 -5.41 -7.32 9.72
C VAL A 225 -5.53 -8.02 8.38
N VAL A 226 -4.99 -7.42 7.33
CA VAL A 226 -4.99 -8.00 5.99
C VAL A 226 -3.64 -7.78 5.32
N CYS A 227 -3.14 -8.80 4.64
CA CYS A 227 -1.84 -8.85 4.02
C CYS A 227 -1.96 -9.11 2.53
N MET A 228 -1.04 -8.55 1.74
CA MET A 228 -0.97 -8.76 0.29
C MET A 228 0.48 -8.75 -0.18
N GLN A 229 0.88 -9.81 -0.88
CA GLN A 229 2.25 -10.02 -1.35
C GLN A 229 2.63 -9.16 -2.58
N PRO A 230 1.82 -9.04 -3.66
CA PRO A 230 2.13 -8.19 -4.79
C PRO A 230 2.29 -6.71 -4.42
N GLY A 231 3.10 -5.95 -5.19
CA GLY A 231 3.23 -4.50 -4.99
C GLY A 231 4.63 -3.94 -5.16
N HIS A 232 5.58 -4.68 -5.77
CA HIS A 232 6.94 -4.21 -5.95
C HIS A 232 7.06 -3.17 -7.06
N THR A 233 6.43 -3.42 -8.20
CA THR A 233 6.68 -2.60 -9.37
C THR A 233 5.68 -1.45 -9.52
N ARG A 234 6.14 -0.35 -10.17
CA ARG A 234 5.25 0.76 -10.53
C ARG A 234 4.04 0.31 -11.35
N HIS A 235 4.22 -0.72 -12.19
CA HIS A 235 3.18 -1.21 -13.08
C HIS A 235 2.04 -1.88 -12.30
N VAL A 236 2.38 -2.64 -11.25
CA VAL A 236 1.39 -3.22 -10.33
C VAL A 236 0.69 -2.12 -9.52
N CYS A 237 1.44 -1.15 -8.99
CA CYS A 237 0.85 -0.04 -8.24
C CYS A 237 -0.06 0.87 -9.10
N GLN A 238 0.05 0.82 -10.43
CA GLN A 238 -0.81 1.53 -11.39
C GLN A 238 -1.98 0.68 -11.90
N ASP A 239 -1.96 -0.63 -11.68
CA ASP A 239 -3.02 -1.53 -12.14
C ASP A 239 -4.34 -1.22 -11.40
N PRO A 240 -5.45 -1.01 -12.12
CA PRO A 240 -6.71 -0.62 -11.50
C PRO A 240 -7.31 -1.73 -10.62
N ASN A 241 -7.11 -3.00 -10.95
CA ASN A 241 -7.62 -4.12 -10.14
C ASN A 241 -6.82 -4.24 -8.85
N TYR A 242 -5.48 -4.07 -8.92
CA TYR A 242 -4.64 -4.01 -7.74
C TYR A 242 -5.07 -2.89 -6.80
N ARG A 243 -5.29 -1.68 -7.34
CA ARG A 243 -5.76 -0.51 -6.57
C ARG A 243 -7.12 -0.74 -5.93
N ASP A 244 -8.07 -1.32 -6.68
CA ASP A 244 -9.40 -1.66 -6.14
C ASP A 244 -9.28 -2.62 -4.95
N VAL A 245 -8.47 -3.66 -5.09
CA VAL A 245 -8.24 -4.61 -3.98
C VAL A 245 -7.61 -3.91 -2.78
N VAL A 246 -6.57 -3.09 -2.97
CA VAL A 246 -5.95 -2.34 -1.85
C VAL A 246 -6.94 -1.39 -1.20
N HIS A 247 -7.74 -0.67 -1.99
CA HIS A 247 -8.79 0.20 -1.46
C HIS A 247 -9.80 -0.57 -0.60
N ARG A 248 -10.29 -1.72 -1.09
CA ARG A 248 -11.19 -2.60 -0.33
C ARG A 248 -10.53 -3.13 0.95
N MET A 249 -9.25 -3.47 0.92
CA MET A 249 -8.49 -3.87 2.10
C MET A 249 -8.45 -2.75 3.15
N VAL A 250 -8.19 -1.52 2.73
CA VAL A 250 -8.19 -0.34 3.59
C VAL A 250 -9.57 -0.09 4.19
N LEU A 251 -10.62 -0.11 3.38
CA LEU A 251 -11.99 0.08 3.86
C LEU A 251 -12.42 -1.02 4.83
N TRP A 252 -12.09 -2.27 4.52
CA TRP A 252 -12.41 -3.39 5.41
C TRP A 252 -11.66 -3.29 6.74
N ALA A 253 -10.36 -3.01 6.70
CA ALA A 253 -9.55 -2.83 7.90
C ALA A 253 -10.07 -1.66 8.77
N GLY A 254 -10.55 -0.60 8.14
CA GLY A 254 -11.16 0.55 8.79
C GLY A 254 -12.64 0.38 9.20
N GLY A 255 -13.24 -0.80 8.99
CA GLY A 255 -14.62 -1.08 9.36
C GLY A 255 -15.68 -0.44 8.46
N ARG A 256 -15.31 -0.01 7.24
CA ARG A 256 -16.21 0.62 6.26
C ARG A 256 -16.74 -0.35 5.21
N LEU A 257 -16.19 -1.56 5.11
CA LEU A 257 -16.60 -2.64 4.24
C LEU A 257 -16.95 -3.87 5.08
N SER A 258 -18.15 -4.45 4.87
CA SER A 258 -18.69 -5.59 5.64
C SER A 258 -19.29 -6.66 4.72
#